data_3aab17fd45bebf1400924b6d96e2e1eb
#
_entry.id   3aab17fd45bebf1400924b6d96e2e1eb
#
_cell.length_a   1.000
_cell.length_b   1.000
_cell.length_c   1.000
_cell.angle_alpha   90.00
_cell.angle_beta   90.00
_cell.angle_gamma   90.00
#
_symmetry.space_group_name_H-M   'P 1'
#
loop_
_entity.id
_entity.type
_entity.pdbx_description
1 polymer ?
#
loop_
_entity_poly.entity_id
_entity_poly.type
_entity_poly.pdbx_seq_one_letter_code
_entity_poly.pdbx_strand_id
1 'polypeptide(L)'
;MANIKSQKKRILTNEKARIRNKAVKSALKTATKKVDTAVAAGDKTAALEAARAATRALDKAASKGVIHPNQAANRKSGVMAKVNGLEG
;
A
#
# COMPACT_ATOMS: atom_id res chain seq x y z
N MET A 1 23.37 -6.39 -32.58
CA MET A 1 23.51 -7.20 -31.36
C MET A 1 22.97 -6.46 -30.15
N ALA A 2 22.14 -7.14 -29.43
CA ALA A 2 21.60 -6.60 -28.20
C ALA A 2 22.75 -6.15 -27.30
N ASN A 3 22.69 -4.95 -26.86
CA ASN A 3 23.75 -4.34 -26.11
C ASN A 3 23.83 -4.92 -24.71
N ILE A 4 24.95 -5.53 -24.40
CA ILE A 4 25.24 -6.03 -23.05
C ILE A 4 25.08 -4.90 -22.04
N LYS A 5 25.48 -3.68 -22.40
CA LYS A 5 25.31 -2.50 -21.54
C LYS A 5 23.83 -2.20 -21.28
N SER A 6 22.98 -2.29 -22.30
CA SER A 6 21.54 -2.09 -22.12
C SER A 6 20.91 -3.14 -21.23
N GLN A 7 21.33 -4.39 -21.37
CA GLN A 7 20.84 -5.48 -20.53
C GLN A 7 21.26 -5.30 -19.07
N LYS A 8 22.52 -4.93 -18.83
CA LYS A 8 23.00 -4.64 -17.48
C LYS A 8 22.23 -3.51 -16.83
N LYS A 9 22.00 -2.44 -17.57
CA LYS A 9 21.23 -1.29 -17.07
C LYS A 9 19.79 -1.70 -16.73
N ARG A 10 19.18 -2.54 -17.56
CA ARG A 10 17.82 -3.04 -17.33
C ARG A 10 17.76 -3.89 -16.06
N ILE A 11 18.74 -4.77 -15.83
CA ILE A 11 18.81 -5.60 -14.63
C ILE A 11 18.93 -4.73 -13.39
N LEU A 12 19.82 -3.73 -13.39
CA LEU A 12 20.00 -2.80 -12.26
C LEU A 12 18.72 -2.01 -11.99
N THR A 13 18.05 -1.55 -13.05
CA THR A 13 16.80 -0.81 -12.92
C THR A 13 15.70 -1.70 -12.31
N ASN A 14 15.64 -2.96 -12.74
CA ASN A 14 14.66 -3.91 -12.23
C ASN A 14 14.90 -4.23 -10.76
N GLU A 15 16.15 -4.36 -10.34
CA GLU A 15 16.49 -4.59 -8.94
C GLU A 15 16.08 -3.41 -8.06
N LYS A 16 16.39 -2.19 -8.49
CA LYS A 16 16.00 -0.99 -7.77
C LYS A 16 14.48 -0.88 -7.64
N ALA A 17 13.76 -1.17 -8.72
CA ALA A 17 12.30 -1.16 -8.71
C ALA A 17 11.76 -2.22 -7.78
N ARG A 18 12.35 -3.43 -7.77
CA ARG A 18 11.94 -4.52 -6.89
C ARG A 18 12.12 -4.18 -5.42
N ILE A 19 13.26 -3.61 -5.07
CA ILE A 19 13.55 -3.19 -3.68
C ILE A 19 12.55 -2.11 -3.26
N ARG A 20 12.33 -1.11 -4.10
CA ARG A 20 11.38 -0.04 -3.83
C ARG A 20 9.96 -0.58 -3.69
N ASN A 21 9.55 -1.50 -4.57
CA ASN A 21 8.22 -2.10 -4.53
C ASN A 21 8.02 -2.92 -3.27
N LYS A 22 9.05 -3.66 -2.86
CA LYS A 22 9.02 -4.43 -1.62
C LYS A 22 8.83 -3.53 -0.41
N ALA A 23 9.55 -2.41 -0.36
CA ALA A 23 9.45 -1.44 0.72
C ALA A 23 8.05 -0.81 0.76
N VAL A 24 7.48 -0.46 -0.39
CA VAL A 24 6.13 0.11 -0.48
C VAL A 24 5.10 -0.91 -0.04
N LYS A 25 5.20 -2.16 -0.49
CA LYS A 25 4.28 -3.23 -0.08
C LYS A 25 4.33 -3.48 1.42
N SER A 26 5.53 -3.45 1.99
CA SER A 26 5.72 -3.60 3.43
C SER A 26 5.07 -2.46 4.20
N ALA A 27 5.22 -1.22 3.72
CA ALA A 27 4.59 -0.04 4.31
C ALA A 27 3.06 -0.12 4.24
N LEU A 28 2.51 -0.62 3.12
CA LEU A 28 1.08 -0.82 2.96
C LEU A 28 0.54 -1.84 3.96
N LYS A 29 1.27 -2.94 4.14
CA LYS A 29 0.91 -3.98 5.09
C LYS A 29 0.89 -3.42 6.51
N THR A 30 1.90 -2.63 6.87
CA THR A 30 1.99 -1.98 8.18
C THR A 30 0.83 -1.02 8.39
N ALA A 31 0.50 -0.20 7.40
CA ALA A 31 -0.61 0.74 7.47
C ALA A 31 -1.95 0.03 7.68
N THR A 32 -2.18 -1.05 6.94
CA THR A 32 -3.40 -1.85 7.07
C THR A 32 -3.47 -2.49 8.46
N LYS A 33 -2.34 -2.97 8.96
CA LYS A 33 -2.27 -3.58 10.28
C LYS A 33 -2.61 -2.57 11.39
N LYS A 34 -2.18 -1.32 11.24
CA LYS A 34 -2.53 -0.25 12.18
C LYS A 34 -4.04 -0.01 12.22
N VAL A 35 -4.69 -0.06 11.06
CA VAL A 35 -6.14 0.05 10.98
C VAL A 35 -6.79 -1.10 11.74
N ASP A 36 -6.35 -2.32 11.48
CA ASP A 36 -6.89 -3.52 12.14
C ASP A 36 -6.72 -3.44 13.66
N THR A 37 -5.58 -2.97 14.12
CA THR A 37 -5.30 -2.82 15.56
C THR A 37 -6.24 -1.80 16.20
N ALA A 38 -6.44 -0.66 15.53
CA ALA A 38 -7.33 0.39 16.02
C ALA A 38 -8.80 -0.08 16.04
N VAL A 39 -9.21 -0.81 15.01
CA VAL A 39 -10.56 -1.40 14.95
C VAL A 39 -10.76 -2.41 16.07
N ALA A 40 -9.78 -3.26 16.32
CA ALA A 40 -9.83 -4.25 17.39
C ALA A 40 -9.90 -3.59 18.78
N ALA A 41 -9.24 -2.44 18.93
CA ALA A 41 -9.29 -1.66 20.18
C ALA A 41 -10.61 -0.89 20.34
N GLY A 42 -11.42 -0.80 19.28
CA GLY A 42 -12.68 -0.07 19.32
C GLY A 42 -12.52 1.44 19.29
N ASP A 43 -11.34 1.94 18.94
CA ASP A 43 -11.05 3.38 18.88
C ASP A 43 -11.35 3.91 17.50
N LYS A 44 -12.53 4.49 17.34
CA LYS A 44 -12.98 4.99 16.03
C LYS A 44 -12.11 6.14 15.52
N THR A 45 -11.67 7.03 16.41
CA THR A 45 -10.83 8.16 16.02
C THR A 45 -9.48 7.68 15.48
N ALA A 46 -8.82 6.78 16.21
CA ALA A 46 -7.55 6.20 15.77
C ALA A 46 -7.73 5.37 14.50
N ALA A 47 -8.85 4.64 14.40
CA ALA A 47 -9.15 3.85 13.20
C ALA A 47 -9.34 4.75 11.97
N LEU A 48 -10.02 5.88 12.11
CA LEU A 48 -10.20 6.84 11.01
C LEU A 48 -8.88 7.43 10.57
N GLU A 49 -8.02 7.83 11.52
CA GLU A 49 -6.70 8.37 11.20
C GLU A 49 -5.84 7.32 10.49
N ALA A 50 -5.81 6.10 11.01
CA ALA A 50 -5.06 5.01 10.39
C ALA A 50 -5.61 4.68 9.00
N ALA A 51 -6.94 4.70 8.83
CA ALA A 51 -7.57 4.46 7.53
C ALA A 51 -7.20 5.53 6.51
N ARG A 52 -7.18 6.80 6.91
CA ARG A 52 -6.77 7.89 6.03
C ARG A 52 -5.33 7.71 5.57
N ALA A 53 -4.44 7.35 6.49
CA ALA A 53 -3.04 7.09 6.16
C ALA A 53 -2.92 5.88 5.23
N ALA A 54 -3.67 4.81 5.48
CA ALA A 54 -3.65 3.61 4.67
C ALA A 54 -4.18 3.87 3.25
N THR A 55 -5.30 4.58 3.11
CA THR A 55 -5.86 4.90 1.79
C THR A 55 -4.94 5.79 1.00
N ARG A 56 -4.30 6.75 1.65
CA ARG A 56 -3.31 7.62 1.01
C ARG A 56 -2.11 6.82 0.51
N ALA A 57 -1.62 5.89 1.33
CA ALA A 57 -0.51 5.02 0.95
C ALA A 57 -0.88 4.12 -0.23
N LEU A 58 -2.11 3.58 -0.24
CA LEU A 58 -2.61 2.76 -1.34
C LEU A 58 -2.71 3.56 -2.65
N ASP A 59 -3.20 4.79 -2.58
CA ASP A 59 -3.29 5.67 -3.75
C ASP A 59 -1.90 6.00 -4.30
N LYS A 60 -0.94 6.28 -3.44
CA LYS A 60 0.45 6.52 -3.84
C LYS A 60 1.05 5.30 -4.51
N ALA A 61 0.83 4.11 -3.95
CA ALA A 61 1.35 2.87 -4.51
C ALA A 61 0.77 2.60 -5.89
N ALA A 62 -0.53 2.84 -6.09
CA ALA A 62 -1.18 2.70 -7.39
C ALA A 62 -0.62 3.71 -8.39
N SER A 63 -0.42 4.96 -7.96
CA SER A 63 0.15 6.01 -8.80
C SER A 63 1.57 5.68 -9.26
N LYS A 64 2.35 5.03 -8.40
CA LYS A 64 3.73 4.60 -8.73
C LYS A 64 3.77 3.29 -9.51
N GLY A 65 2.64 2.63 -9.71
CA GLY A 65 2.56 1.36 -10.43
C GLY A 65 3.00 0.15 -9.60
N VAL A 66 3.11 0.28 -8.29
CA VAL A 66 3.48 -0.83 -7.40
C VAL A 66 2.33 -1.83 -7.30
N ILE A 67 1.10 -1.32 -7.24
CA ILE A 67 -0.11 -2.14 -7.27
C ILE A 67 -1.03 -1.61 -8.37
N HIS A 68 -1.92 -2.48 -8.85
CA HIS A 68 -2.90 -2.08 -9.86
C HIS A 68 -3.96 -1.17 -9.22
N PRO A 69 -4.48 -0.16 -9.96
CA PRO A 69 -5.53 0.73 -9.44
C PRO A 69 -6.76 0.00 -8.90
N ASN A 70 -7.16 -1.10 -9.53
CA ASN A 70 -8.29 -1.91 -9.06
C ASN A 70 -7.99 -2.55 -7.70
N GLN A 71 -6.76 -3.00 -7.51
CA GLN A 71 -6.33 -3.57 -6.24
C GLN A 71 -6.35 -2.51 -5.14
N ALA A 72 -5.88 -1.30 -5.45
CA ALA A 72 -5.92 -0.18 -4.51
C ALA A 72 -7.37 0.15 -4.12
N ALA A 73 -8.27 0.21 -5.09
CA ALA A 73 -9.69 0.48 -4.85
C ALA A 73 -10.31 -0.58 -3.94
N ASN A 74 -10.03 -1.86 -4.20
CA ASN A 74 -10.56 -2.96 -3.40
C ASN A 74 -10.05 -2.91 -1.97
N ARG A 75 -8.77 -2.62 -1.78
CA ARG A 75 -8.17 -2.51 -0.45
C ARG A 75 -8.70 -1.31 0.32
N LYS A 76 -8.85 -0.17 -0.35
CA LYS A 76 -9.43 1.04 0.25
C LYS A 76 -10.86 0.77 0.72
N SER A 77 -11.65 0.10 -0.11
CA SER A 77 -13.00 -0.30 0.23
C SER A 77 -13.03 -1.18 1.48
N GLY A 78 -12.15 -2.18 1.55
CA GLY A 78 -12.02 -3.07 2.70
C GLY A 78 -11.64 -2.33 3.97
N VAL A 79 -10.68 -1.40 3.89
CA VAL A 79 -10.24 -0.59 5.02
C VAL A 79 -11.39 0.28 5.53
N MET A 80 -12.09 0.96 4.64
CA MET A 80 -13.21 1.83 5.02
C MET A 80 -14.38 1.02 5.60
N ALA A 81 -14.65 -0.17 5.06
CA ALA A 81 -15.68 -1.05 5.60
C ALA A 81 -15.38 -1.44 7.04
N LYS A 82 -14.13 -1.74 7.37
CA LYS A 82 -13.73 -2.08 8.74
C LYS A 82 -13.97 -0.92 9.70
N VAL A 83 -13.61 0.28 9.28
CA VAL A 83 -13.79 1.49 10.09
C VAL A 83 -15.28 1.83 10.24
N ASN A 84 -16.04 1.72 9.17
CA ASN A 84 -17.48 2.00 9.20
C ASN A 84 -18.25 0.98 10.06
N GLY A 85 -17.70 -0.22 10.23
CA GLY A 85 -18.24 -1.23 11.11
C GLY A 85 -18.09 -0.90 12.58
N LEU A 86 -17.23 0.05 12.92
CA LEU A 86 -17.11 0.58 14.28
C LEU A 86 -18.22 1.59 14.53
N GLU A 87 -19.22 1.19 15.25
CA GLU A 87 -20.26 2.12 15.68
C GLU A 87 -19.76 2.84 16.91
N GLY A 88 -19.50 4.11 16.72
CA GLY A 88 -19.00 4.92 17.80
C GLY A 88 -20.06 5.63 18.55
#